data_8573a802ee5789a48a8a88b5e3c99251
#
_entry.id   8573a802ee5789a48a8a88b5e3c99251
#
_cell.length_a   1.000
_cell.length_b   1.000
_cell.length_c   1.000
_cell.angle_alpha   90.00
_cell.angle_beta   90.00
_cell.angle_gamma   90.00
#
_symmetry.space_group_name_H-M   'P 1'
#
loop_
_entity.id
_entity.type
_entity.pdbx_description
1 polymer ?
#
loop_
_entity_poly.entity_id
_entity_poly.type
_entity_poly.pdbx_seq_one_letter_code
_entity_poly.pdbx_strand_id
1 'polypeptide(L)'
;DLKERGIIDSTPGKGYYVVNRQKNILLLLDEYSPFKDTLYNSIIRRLSTRYKVDLWFHQYNEALFNAILRDSIGRYNKYVVMNFDNEKISPYLYKIDSSRLLLLDFGQFDKREYSYICQDFGEAFYAAMAQLSDRLQNYRKLILFLARESKHPKETCDYFRKYCADH
;
A
#
# COMPACT_ATOMS: atom_id res chain seq x y z
N ASP A 1 39.57 10.15 0.73
CA ASP A 1 39.21 10.87 -0.50
C ASP A 1 37.68 10.88 -0.67
N LEU A 2 37.15 12.00 -1.20
CA LEU A 2 35.70 12.16 -1.42
C LEU A 2 35.15 11.17 -2.46
N LYS A 3 35.97 10.76 -3.43
CA LYS A 3 35.63 9.76 -4.43
C LYS A 3 35.59 8.36 -3.81
N GLU A 4 36.56 7.99 -3.01
CA GLU A 4 36.55 6.72 -2.24
C GLU A 4 35.39 6.64 -1.26
N ARG A 5 35.05 7.77 -0.66
CA ARG A 5 33.84 7.91 0.18
C ARG A 5 32.56 7.93 -0.64
N GLY A 6 32.66 7.96 -1.98
CA GLY A 6 31.57 7.99 -2.95
C GLY A 6 30.65 9.19 -2.78
N ILE A 7 31.19 10.33 -2.35
CA ILE A 7 30.47 11.61 -2.24
C ILE A 7 30.48 12.31 -3.60
N ILE A 8 31.57 12.16 -4.33
CA ILE A 8 31.70 12.65 -5.70
C ILE A 8 32.07 11.52 -6.65
N ASP A 9 31.71 11.65 -7.90
CA ASP A 9 32.20 10.80 -9.00
C ASP A 9 32.67 11.67 -10.17
N SER A 10 33.32 11.08 -11.16
CA SER A 10 33.82 11.79 -12.32
C SER A 10 33.45 11.08 -13.62
N THR A 11 33.08 11.84 -14.60
CA THR A 11 32.89 11.34 -15.97
C THR A 11 33.89 12.02 -16.90
N PRO A 12 34.62 11.26 -17.74
CA PRO A 12 35.52 11.85 -18.72
C PRO A 12 34.79 12.91 -19.55
N GLY A 13 35.38 14.11 -19.67
CA GLY A 13 34.83 15.24 -20.41
C GLY A 13 33.74 16.06 -19.65
N LYS A 14 33.22 15.60 -18.50
CA LYS A 14 32.22 16.34 -17.72
C LYS A 14 32.68 16.79 -16.33
N GLY A 15 33.89 16.33 -15.91
CA GLY A 15 34.44 16.70 -14.59
C GLY A 15 33.89 15.92 -13.42
N TYR A 16 34.00 16.50 -12.22
CA TYR A 16 33.50 15.91 -10.98
C TYR A 16 32.07 16.39 -10.68
N TYR A 17 31.22 15.47 -10.19
CA TYR A 17 29.89 15.79 -9.75
C TYR A 17 29.57 15.11 -8.41
N VAL A 18 28.71 15.72 -7.63
CA VAL A 18 28.25 15.17 -6.35
C VAL A 18 27.31 13.99 -6.64
N VAL A 19 27.66 12.81 -6.10
CA VAL A 19 26.77 11.65 -6.18
C VAL A 19 25.63 11.83 -5.20
N ASN A 20 24.46 12.17 -5.69
CA ASN A 20 23.26 12.17 -4.87
C ASN A 20 22.89 10.72 -4.53
N ARG A 21 23.34 10.24 -3.37
CA ARG A 21 23.03 8.89 -2.88
C ARG A 21 21.65 8.79 -2.26
N GLN A 22 20.97 9.91 -2.09
CA GLN A 22 19.63 9.93 -1.53
C GLN A 22 18.65 9.34 -2.56
N LYS A 23 17.92 8.32 -2.14
CA LYS A 23 16.87 7.69 -2.93
C LYS A 23 15.53 8.17 -2.41
N ASN A 24 14.66 8.60 -3.30
CA ASN A 24 13.33 9.08 -2.95
C ASN A 24 12.30 7.97 -3.13
N ILE A 25 11.42 7.82 -2.17
CA ILE A 25 10.28 6.91 -2.18
C ILE A 25 9.01 7.77 -2.13
N LEU A 26 8.10 7.53 -3.06
CA LEU A 26 6.72 7.99 -2.94
C LEU A 26 5.96 6.98 -2.09
N LEU A 27 5.36 7.42 -0.99
CA LEU A 27 4.37 6.65 -0.23
C LEU A 27 3.01 7.33 -0.43
N LEU A 28 2.15 6.71 -1.23
CA LEU A 28 0.81 7.21 -1.54
C LEU A 28 -0.22 6.31 -0.86
N LEU A 29 -0.88 6.85 0.15
CA LEU A 29 -1.88 6.16 0.95
C LEU A 29 -3.29 6.70 0.64
N ASP A 30 -4.31 5.97 1.08
CA ASP A 30 -5.71 6.35 0.91
C ASP A 30 -6.08 7.55 1.79
N GLU A 31 -6.25 7.37 3.08
CA GLU A 31 -6.59 8.43 4.03
C GLU A 31 -5.77 8.28 5.32
N TYR A 32 -5.69 9.34 6.11
CA TYR A 32 -5.03 9.30 7.41
C TYR A 32 -5.84 8.47 8.40
N SER A 33 -5.15 7.59 9.12
CA SER A 33 -5.69 6.86 10.26
C SER A 33 -4.57 6.48 11.23
N PRO A 34 -4.87 6.12 12.49
CA PRO A 34 -3.87 5.61 13.44
C PRO A 34 -3.10 4.38 12.91
N PHE A 35 -3.78 3.53 12.14
CA PHE A 35 -3.12 2.41 11.45
C PHE A 35 -2.08 2.88 10.43
N LYS A 36 -2.43 3.88 9.60
CA LYS A 36 -1.53 4.45 8.59
C LYS A 36 -0.34 5.17 9.22
N ASP A 37 -0.55 5.83 10.35
CA ASP A 37 0.55 6.42 11.13
C ASP A 37 1.51 5.33 11.63
N THR A 38 0.99 4.25 12.19
CA THR A 38 1.80 3.09 12.62
C THR A 38 2.56 2.47 11.46
N LEU A 39 1.91 2.31 10.29
CA LEU A 39 2.52 1.80 9.06
C LEU A 39 3.66 2.71 8.60
N TYR A 40 3.42 4.01 8.48
CA TYR A 40 4.42 5.00 8.12
C TYR A 40 5.64 4.95 9.04
N ASN A 41 5.42 5.03 10.35
CA ASN A 41 6.49 4.98 11.34
C ASN A 41 7.28 3.67 11.27
N SER A 42 6.62 2.54 10.99
CA SER A 42 7.26 1.24 10.83
C SER A 42 8.15 1.19 9.59
N ILE A 43 7.72 1.81 8.48
CA ILE A 43 8.51 1.95 7.26
C ILE A 43 9.74 2.82 7.54
N ILE A 44 9.55 4.03 8.08
CA ILE A 44 10.65 4.98 8.35
C ILE A 44 11.71 4.38 9.25
N ARG A 45 11.34 3.68 10.32
CA ARG A 45 12.28 3.07 11.26
C ARG A 45 13.16 1.97 10.63
N ARG A 46 12.69 1.33 9.56
CA ARG A 46 13.43 0.25 8.87
C ARG A 46 14.22 0.74 7.67
N LEU A 47 13.94 1.92 7.18
CA LEU A 47 14.69 2.49 6.07
C LEU A 47 16.02 3.06 6.55
N SER A 48 17.06 2.89 5.73
CA SER A 48 18.34 3.56 5.98
C SER A 48 18.22 5.07 5.70
N THR A 49 19.11 5.87 6.28
CA THR A 49 19.20 7.33 6.08
C THR A 49 19.40 7.76 4.63
N ARG A 50 19.68 6.81 3.71
CA ARG A 50 19.78 7.06 2.27
C ARG A 50 18.42 7.26 1.59
N TYR A 51 17.33 6.93 2.27
CA TYR A 51 15.99 7.05 1.70
C TYR A 51 15.28 8.26 2.31
N LYS A 52 14.65 9.03 1.45
CA LYS A 52 13.68 10.05 1.80
C LYS A 52 12.31 9.55 1.37
N VAL A 53 11.32 9.65 2.26
CA VAL A 53 9.94 9.25 1.96
C VAL A 53 9.09 10.51 1.89
N ASP A 54 8.44 10.72 0.76
CA ASP A 54 7.42 11.74 0.58
C ASP A 54 6.06 11.06 0.70
N LEU A 55 5.29 11.46 1.71
CA LEU A 55 3.98 10.88 2.05
C LEU A 55 2.86 11.74 1.46
N TRP A 56 1.94 11.10 0.76
CA TRP A 56 0.75 11.71 0.19
C TRP A 56 -0.49 10.88 0.49
N PHE A 57 -1.66 11.55 0.52
CA PHE A 57 -2.96 10.92 0.70
C PHE A 57 -3.88 11.30 -0.47
N HIS A 58 -4.55 10.31 -1.07
CA HIS A 58 -5.46 10.54 -2.19
C HIS A 58 -6.94 10.62 -1.78
N GLN A 59 -7.29 10.34 -0.53
CA GLN A 59 -8.63 10.49 0.05
C GLN A 59 -9.72 9.76 -0.78
N TYR A 60 -9.41 8.59 -1.34
CA TYR A 60 -10.27 7.85 -2.28
C TYR A 60 -10.72 8.68 -3.49
N ASN A 61 -10.05 9.79 -3.77
CA ASN A 61 -10.33 10.65 -4.90
C ASN A 61 -9.48 10.23 -6.11
N GLU A 62 -10.12 9.67 -7.13
CA GLU A 62 -9.44 9.18 -8.34
C GLU A 62 -8.69 10.30 -9.07
N ALA A 63 -9.30 11.50 -9.18
CA ALA A 63 -8.67 12.62 -9.88
C ALA A 63 -7.38 13.07 -9.16
N LEU A 64 -7.43 13.17 -7.82
CA LEU A 64 -6.26 13.50 -7.01
C LEU A 64 -5.19 12.40 -7.10
N PHE A 65 -5.58 11.13 -7.00
CA PHE A 65 -4.68 9.98 -7.14
C PHE A 65 -3.93 10.03 -8.48
N ASN A 66 -4.67 10.22 -9.57
CA ASN A 66 -4.11 10.27 -10.91
C ASN A 66 -3.20 11.51 -11.11
N ALA A 67 -3.56 12.65 -10.52
CA ALA A 67 -2.72 13.85 -10.55
C ALA A 67 -1.38 13.62 -9.82
N ILE A 68 -1.42 13.08 -8.60
CA ILE A 68 -0.21 12.77 -7.82
C ILE A 68 0.68 11.80 -8.60
N LEU A 69 0.14 10.72 -9.15
CA LEU A 69 0.93 9.75 -9.90
C LEU A 69 1.53 10.36 -11.15
N ARG A 70 0.73 11.09 -11.96
CA ARG A 70 1.20 11.76 -13.17
C ARG A 70 2.41 12.65 -12.89
N ASP A 71 2.32 13.44 -11.82
CA ASP A 71 3.35 14.41 -11.46
C ASP A 71 4.57 13.75 -10.78
N SER A 72 4.41 12.49 -10.34
CA SER A 72 5.44 11.72 -9.61
C SER A 72 6.22 10.75 -10.50
N ILE A 73 5.67 10.31 -11.63
CA ILE A 73 6.33 9.34 -12.52
C ILE A 73 7.71 9.86 -12.97
N GLY A 74 8.74 9.02 -12.79
CA GLY A 74 10.12 9.35 -13.11
C GLY A 74 10.88 10.15 -12.04
N ARG A 75 10.19 10.69 -11.03
CA ARG A 75 10.81 11.51 -9.96
C ARG A 75 11.26 10.70 -8.74
N TYR A 76 10.73 9.51 -8.55
CA TYR A 76 11.02 8.65 -7.42
C TYR A 76 11.74 7.37 -7.84
N ASN A 77 12.59 6.87 -6.96
CA ASN A 77 13.29 5.60 -7.16
C ASN A 77 12.38 4.39 -6.90
N LYS A 78 11.48 4.51 -5.96
CA LYS A 78 10.48 3.51 -5.59
C LYS A 78 9.13 4.17 -5.30
N TYR A 79 8.08 3.40 -5.51
CA TYR A 79 6.69 3.77 -5.31
C TYR A 79 6.04 2.73 -4.41
N VAL A 80 5.41 3.18 -3.34
CA VAL A 80 4.62 2.35 -2.44
C VAL A 80 3.22 2.94 -2.43
N VAL A 81 2.25 2.23 -2.97
CA VAL A 81 0.96 2.82 -3.34
C VAL A 81 -0.20 1.98 -2.84
N MET A 82 -1.11 2.58 -2.08
CA MET A 82 -2.47 2.10 -1.92
C MET A 82 -3.31 2.61 -3.08
N ASN A 83 -3.95 1.69 -3.80
CA ASN A 83 -4.80 2.07 -4.92
C ASN A 83 -6.07 2.79 -4.43
N PHE A 84 -6.64 3.66 -5.26
CA PHE A 84 -7.84 4.45 -4.92
C PHE A 84 -9.12 3.62 -4.94
N ASP A 85 -9.12 2.46 -5.59
CA ASP A 85 -10.28 1.60 -5.77
C ASP A 85 -9.89 0.13 -5.58
N ASN A 86 -10.82 -0.69 -5.09
CA ASN A 86 -10.59 -2.10 -4.83
C ASN A 86 -10.74 -2.99 -6.05
N GLU A 87 -11.48 -2.53 -7.06
CA GLU A 87 -11.84 -3.32 -8.23
C GLU A 87 -11.04 -2.90 -9.48
N LYS A 88 -10.57 -1.64 -9.51
CA LYS A 88 -9.90 -1.06 -10.67
C LYS A 88 -8.51 -0.55 -10.32
N ILE A 89 -7.52 -1.03 -11.04
CA ILE A 89 -6.19 -0.46 -11.01
C ILE A 89 -6.13 0.81 -11.86
N SER A 90 -5.44 1.85 -11.37
CA SER A 90 -5.23 3.06 -12.15
C SER A 90 -4.32 2.78 -13.35
N PRO A 91 -4.67 3.28 -14.56
CA PRO A 91 -3.80 3.19 -15.73
C PRO A 91 -2.43 3.86 -15.55
N TYR A 92 -2.31 4.80 -14.62
CA TYR A 92 -1.04 5.44 -14.31
C TYR A 92 -0.04 4.50 -13.63
N LEU A 93 -0.51 3.49 -12.90
CA LEU A 93 0.36 2.48 -12.27
C LEU A 93 1.10 1.64 -13.32
N TYR A 94 0.49 1.37 -14.49
CA TYR A 94 1.15 0.66 -15.59
C TYR A 94 2.32 1.43 -16.21
N LYS A 95 2.43 2.73 -15.96
CA LYS A 95 3.55 3.56 -16.44
C LYS A 95 4.76 3.48 -15.50
N ILE A 96 4.62 2.85 -14.35
CA ILE A 96 5.69 2.65 -13.38
C ILE A 96 6.27 1.25 -13.60
N ASP A 97 7.58 1.16 -13.72
CA ASP A 97 8.28 -0.12 -13.78
C ASP A 97 7.90 -0.99 -12.58
N SER A 98 7.45 -2.23 -12.83
CA SER A 98 6.98 -3.16 -11.80
C SER A 98 8.02 -3.45 -10.73
N SER A 99 9.32 -3.43 -11.08
CA SER A 99 10.42 -3.59 -10.13
C SER A 99 10.55 -2.43 -9.14
N ARG A 100 9.90 -1.31 -9.42
CA ARG A 100 9.92 -0.07 -8.61
C ARG A 100 8.63 0.19 -7.86
N LEU A 101 7.57 -0.61 -8.11
CA LEU A 101 6.25 -0.45 -7.54
C LEU A 101 5.95 -1.56 -6.52
N LEU A 102 5.53 -1.15 -5.33
CA LEU A 102 4.92 -2.00 -4.32
C LEU A 102 3.47 -1.54 -4.11
N LEU A 103 2.53 -2.43 -4.37
CA LEU A 103 1.12 -2.19 -4.06
C LEU A 103 0.87 -2.56 -2.59
N LEU A 104 0.19 -1.68 -1.88
CA LEU A 104 -0.20 -1.90 -0.49
C LEU A 104 -1.71 -2.11 -0.37
N ASP A 105 -2.06 -2.85 0.68
CA ASP A 105 -3.42 -3.08 1.14
C ASP A 105 -4.24 -3.96 0.17
N PHE A 106 -5.53 -3.77 0.17
CA PHE A 106 -6.47 -4.63 -0.52
C PHE A 106 -6.67 -4.24 -2.00
N GLY A 107 -7.38 -5.06 -2.72
CA GLY A 107 -7.76 -4.86 -4.11
C GLY A 107 -7.93 -6.21 -4.80
N GLN A 108 -9.02 -6.37 -5.56
CA GLN A 108 -9.35 -7.61 -6.25
C GLN A 108 -8.81 -7.65 -7.68
N PHE A 109 -8.12 -6.59 -8.12
CA PHE A 109 -7.51 -6.55 -9.43
C PHE A 109 -6.29 -7.50 -9.53
N ASP A 110 -5.96 -7.87 -10.75
CA ASP A 110 -4.82 -8.73 -11.03
C ASP A 110 -3.50 -8.05 -10.66
N LYS A 111 -2.75 -8.67 -9.77
CA LYS A 111 -1.47 -8.18 -9.24
C LYS A 111 -0.26 -9.02 -9.69
N ARG A 112 -0.44 -9.95 -10.62
CA ARG A 112 0.60 -10.95 -10.96
C ARG A 112 1.94 -10.36 -11.37
N GLU A 113 1.95 -9.17 -11.96
CA GLU A 113 3.16 -8.50 -12.41
C GLU A 113 3.77 -7.55 -11.36
N TYR A 114 3.12 -7.36 -10.21
CA TYR A 114 3.52 -6.40 -9.20
C TYR A 114 3.85 -7.08 -7.88
N SER A 115 4.86 -6.53 -7.18
CA SER A 115 5.03 -6.82 -5.76
C SER A 115 3.86 -6.22 -4.98
N TYR A 116 3.27 -6.98 -4.06
CA TYR A 116 2.18 -6.47 -3.23
C TYR A 116 2.22 -7.01 -1.81
N ILE A 117 1.63 -6.25 -0.91
CA ILE A 117 1.33 -6.64 0.47
C ILE A 117 -0.12 -6.28 0.72
N CYS A 118 -0.96 -7.27 0.99
CA CYS A 118 -2.39 -7.09 1.26
C CYS A 118 -2.76 -7.62 2.63
N GLN A 119 -3.76 -7.00 3.25
CA GLN A 119 -4.44 -7.58 4.40
C GLN A 119 -5.34 -8.72 3.93
N ASP A 120 -5.44 -9.76 4.73
CA ASP A 120 -6.38 -10.85 4.53
C ASP A 120 -7.69 -10.52 5.27
N PHE A 121 -8.70 -10.14 4.49
CA PHE A 121 -10.04 -9.81 5.01
C PHE A 121 -11.01 -10.99 4.95
N GLY A 122 -10.58 -12.14 4.45
CA GLY A 122 -11.37 -13.34 4.31
C GLY A 122 -11.01 -14.41 5.34
N GLU A 123 -9.96 -15.17 5.10
CA GLU A 123 -9.56 -16.29 5.96
C GLU A 123 -9.23 -15.84 7.39
N ALA A 124 -8.53 -14.72 7.57
CA ALA A 124 -8.23 -14.19 8.89
C ALA A 124 -9.51 -13.78 9.65
N PHE A 125 -10.50 -13.20 8.96
CA PHE A 125 -11.79 -12.88 9.55
C PHE A 125 -12.54 -14.15 9.95
N TYR A 126 -12.61 -15.15 9.07
CA TYR A 126 -13.24 -16.44 9.37
C TYR A 126 -12.60 -17.12 10.58
N ALA A 127 -11.27 -17.17 10.60
CA ALA A 127 -10.53 -17.75 11.72
C ALA A 127 -10.81 -17.05 13.06
N ALA A 128 -10.94 -15.72 13.04
CA ALA A 128 -11.31 -14.95 14.22
C ALA A 128 -12.73 -15.27 14.68
N MET A 129 -13.69 -15.41 13.77
CA MET A 129 -15.06 -15.84 14.08
C MET A 129 -15.08 -17.26 14.65
N ALA A 130 -14.31 -18.18 14.06
CA ALA A 130 -14.21 -19.56 14.54
C ALA A 130 -13.64 -19.65 15.97
N GLN A 131 -12.69 -18.81 16.33
CA GLN A 131 -12.18 -18.74 17.71
C GLN A 131 -13.23 -18.25 18.72
N LEU A 132 -14.26 -17.58 18.25
CA LEU A 132 -15.37 -17.08 19.07
C LEU A 132 -16.60 -18.00 19.04
N SER A 133 -16.54 -19.15 18.36
CA SER A 133 -17.71 -20.03 18.11
C SER A 133 -18.45 -20.40 19.38
N ASP A 134 -17.76 -20.77 20.48
CA ASP A 134 -18.41 -21.12 21.75
C ASP A 134 -19.28 -19.99 22.31
N ARG A 135 -18.93 -18.74 22.02
CA ARG A 135 -19.72 -17.58 22.45
C ARG A 135 -20.82 -17.28 21.43
N LEU A 136 -20.52 -17.37 20.14
CA LEU A 136 -21.44 -17.01 19.06
C LEU A 136 -22.62 -17.98 18.95
N GLN A 137 -22.42 -19.26 19.23
CA GLN A 137 -23.47 -20.28 19.25
C GLN A 137 -24.60 -20.00 20.27
N ASN A 138 -24.35 -19.16 21.27
CA ASN A 138 -25.38 -18.74 22.21
C ASN A 138 -26.39 -17.72 21.63
N TYR A 139 -26.14 -17.21 20.42
CA TYR A 139 -26.96 -16.22 19.76
C TYR A 139 -27.73 -16.84 18.59
N ARG A 140 -29.03 -16.57 18.54
CA ARG A 140 -29.90 -17.04 17.45
C ARG A 140 -29.63 -16.35 16.12
N LYS A 141 -29.01 -15.17 16.14
CA LYS A 141 -28.79 -14.33 14.97
C LYS A 141 -27.50 -13.53 15.12
N LEU A 142 -26.66 -13.59 14.11
CA LEU A 142 -25.49 -12.73 13.97
C LEU A 142 -25.76 -11.66 12.91
N ILE A 143 -25.30 -10.45 13.13
CA ILE A 143 -25.48 -9.33 12.21
C ILE A 143 -24.12 -8.66 11.99
N LEU A 144 -23.68 -8.60 10.73
CA LEU A 144 -22.52 -7.85 10.31
C LEU A 144 -22.97 -6.46 9.83
N PHE A 145 -22.46 -5.41 10.47
CA PHE A 145 -22.67 -4.03 10.05
C PHE A 145 -21.46 -3.51 9.30
N LEU A 146 -21.68 -3.08 8.06
CA LEU A 146 -20.68 -2.36 7.28
C LEU A 146 -21.27 -1.01 6.87
N ALA A 147 -20.47 0.07 6.99
CA ALA A 147 -20.91 1.36 6.52
C ALA A 147 -21.06 1.32 4.99
N ARG A 148 -22.13 1.95 4.48
CA ARG A 148 -22.46 1.94 3.04
C ARG A 148 -21.35 2.56 2.18
N GLU A 149 -20.72 3.61 2.68
CA GLU A 149 -19.62 4.33 2.04
C GLU A 149 -18.25 3.70 2.32
N SER A 150 -18.21 2.64 3.13
CA SER A 150 -16.97 1.97 3.47
C SER A 150 -16.33 1.34 2.25
N LYS A 151 -15.04 1.56 2.10
CA LYS A 151 -14.20 0.85 1.12
C LYS A 151 -13.73 -0.52 1.62
N HIS A 152 -14.33 -1.01 2.70
CA HIS A 152 -14.03 -2.32 3.25
C HIS A 152 -14.29 -3.43 2.22
N PRO A 153 -13.38 -4.39 2.05
CA PRO A 153 -13.51 -5.45 1.05
C PRO A 153 -14.78 -6.29 1.26
N LYS A 154 -15.49 -6.57 0.16
CA LYS A 154 -16.69 -7.42 0.15
C LYS A 154 -16.41 -8.85 0.62
N GLU A 155 -15.19 -9.29 0.48
CA GLU A 155 -14.69 -10.60 0.90
C GLU A 155 -15.06 -10.91 2.36
N THR A 156 -14.99 -9.95 3.27
CA THR A 156 -15.45 -10.11 4.65
C THR A 156 -16.91 -10.54 4.74
N CYS A 157 -17.79 -10.01 3.86
CA CYS A 157 -19.19 -10.42 3.83
C CYS A 157 -19.35 -11.87 3.39
N ASP A 158 -18.56 -12.31 2.43
CA ASP A 158 -18.64 -13.68 1.90
C ASP A 158 -18.15 -14.68 2.94
N TYR A 159 -17.08 -14.37 3.64
CA TYR A 159 -16.58 -15.19 4.73
C TYR A 159 -17.47 -15.15 5.98
N PHE A 160 -18.18 -14.04 6.23
CA PHE A 160 -19.22 -14.00 7.27
C PHE A 160 -20.37 -14.95 6.94
N ARG A 161 -20.86 -14.94 5.68
CA ARG A 161 -21.91 -15.87 5.23
C ARG A 161 -21.45 -17.31 5.30
N LYS A 162 -20.20 -17.58 4.87
CA LYS A 162 -19.58 -18.91 4.98
C LYS A 162 -19.57 -19.39 6.42
N TYR A 163 -19.11 -18.55 7.36
CA TYR A 163 -19.11 -18.89 8.78
C TYR A 163 -20.51 -19.25 9.31
N CYS A 164 -21.51 -18.43 8.97
CA CYS A 164 -22.90 -18.69 9.38
C CYS A 164 -23.53 -19.93 8.72
N ALA A 165 -22.98 -20.40 7.61
CA ALA A 165 -23.44 -21.64 6.95
C ALA A 165 -22.75 -22.88 7.53
N ASP A 166 -21.53 -22.74 8.02
CA ASP A 166 -20.71 -23.83 8.58
C ASP A 166 -21.06 -24.12 10.05
N HIS A 167 -21.69 -23.16 10.75
CA HIS A 167 -22.01 -23.19 12.18
C HIS A 167 -23.47 -22.85 12.48
#